data_5a220f51d5e671a38ac74f2dafec117b
#
_entry.id   5a220f51d5e671a38ac74f2dafec117b
#
_cell.length_a   1.000
_cell.length_b   1.000
_cell.length_c   1.000
_cell.angle_alpha   90.00
_cell.angle_beta   90.00
_cell.angle_gamma   90.00
#
_symmetry.space_group_name_H-M   'P 1'
#
loop_
_entity.id
_entity.type
_entity.pdbx_description
1 polymer ?
#
loop_
_entity_poly.entity_id
_entity_poly.type
_entity_poly.pdbx_seq_one_letter_code
_entity_poly.pdbx_strand_id
1 'polypeptide(L)'
;MFNCHCRDCQRATGTAFSAVVYVPAKAFKITKGAPRYYSTSSGAVGHNKRGFCADCGSRLFGGGADKGQGINAASLDDPTLFKPQMHIWTSDAQPWDQMDPKLPKFETYAPS
;
A
#
# COMPACT_ATOMS: atom_id res chain seq x y z
N MET A 1 3.69 1.92 9.27
CA MET A 1 3.12 2.86 8.27
C MET A 1 4.22 3.27 7.31
N PHE A 2 3.98 3.16 6.02
CA PHE A 2 5.00 3.48 5.03
C PHE A 2 4.39 3.98 3.72
N ASN A 3 5.22 4.60 2.90
CA ASN A 3 4.90 4.95 1.51
C ASN A 3 5.64 3.98 0.60
N CYS A 4 4.91 3.24 -0.21
CA CYS A 4 5.47 2.28 -1.16
C CYS A 4 5.50 2.87 -2.56
N HIS A 5 6.70 2.98 -3.12
CA HIS A 5 6.94 3.62 -4.41
C HIS A 5 7.08 2.63 -5.57
N CYS A 6 6.79 1.35 -5.37
CA CYS A 6 6.90 0.37 -6.46
C CYS A 6 5.94 0.70 -7.61
N ARG A 7 6.31 0.26 -8.83
CA ARG A 7 5.50 0.55 -10.02
C ARG A 7 4.07 0.03 -9.89
N ASP A 8 3.89 -1.11 -9.23
CA ASP A 8 2.56 -1.67 -9.00
C ASP A 8 1.69 -0.74 -8.15
N CYS A 9 2.26 -0.19 -7.07
CA CYS A 9 1.58 0.79 -6.23
C CYS A 9 1.28 2.08 -6.98
N GLN A 10 2.21 2.56 -7.80
CA GLN A 10 2.00 3.74 -8.63
C GLN A 10 0.80 3.56 -9.57
N ARG A 11 0.71 2.40 -10.23
CA ARG A 11 -0.43 2.10 -11.12
C ARG A 11 -1.73 1.97 -10.34
N ALA A 12 -1.68 1.36 -9.17
CA ALA A 12 -2.87 1.16 -8.35
C ALA A 12 -3.47 2.47 -7.86
N THR A 13 -2.64 3.45 -7.53
CA THR A 13 -3.08 4.73 -6.98
C THR A 13 -3.19 5.84 -8.03
N GLY A 14 -2.49 5.69 -9.15
CA GLY A 14 -2.41 6.76 -10.15
C GLY A 14 -1.50 7.92 -9.73
N THR A 15 -0.60 7.70 -8.77
CA THR A 15 0.31 8.73 -8.28
C THR A 15 1.67 8.12 -7.92
N ALA A 16 2.49 8.86 -7.18
CA ALA A 16 3.89 8.52 -6.92
C ALA A 16 4.07 7.32 -5.99
N PHE A 17 3.10 7.06 -5.10
CA PHE A 17 3.23 5.99 -4.11
C PHE A 17 1.87 5.59 -3.56
N SER A 18 1.87 4.49 -2.81
CA SER A 18 0.72 4.08 -2.00
C SER A 18 1.05 4.34 -0.52
N ALA A 19 0.19 5.08 0.17
CA ALA A 19 0.29 5.29 1.61
C ALA A 19 -0.37 4.12 2.32
N VAL A 20 0.39 3.37 3.10
CA VAL A 20 -0.01 2.05 3.58
C VAL A 20 0.14 1.94 5.10
N VAL A 21 -0.94 1.46 5.74
CA VAL A 21 -0.90 0.95 7.10
C VAL A 21 -0.85 -0.58 7.01
N TYR A 22 0.27 -1.17 7.36
CA TYR A 22 0.46 -2.62 7.26
C TYR A 22 0.08 -3.28 8.59
N VAL A 23 -0.78 -4.30 8.51
CA VAL A 23 -1.23 -5.07 9.67
C VAL A 23 -1.05 -6.56 9.41
N PRO A 24 -0.83 -7.38 10.47
CA PRO A 24 -0.81 -8.84 10.31
C PRO A 24 -2.15 -9.34 9.76
N ALA A 25 -2.11 -10.43 8.99
CA ALA A 25 -3.32 -11.00 8.38
C ALA A 25 -4.42 -11.27 9.40
N LYS A 26 -4.06 -11.79 10.57
CA LYS A 26 -5.01 -12.10 11.64
C LYS A 26 -5.68 -10.89 12.26
N ALA A 27 -5.10 -9.69 12.08
CA ALA A 27 -5.66 -8.45 12.60
C ALA A 27 -6.58 -7.76 11.59
N PHE A 28 -6.72 -8.32 10.40
CA PHE A 28 -7.55 -7.76 9.34
C PHE A 28 -8.82 -8.57 9.16
N LYS A 29 -9.97 -7.91 9.16
CA LYS A 29 -11.26 -8.55 8.97
C LYS A 29 -12.20 -7.63 8.20
N ILE A 30 -12.86 -8.19 7.20
CA ILE A 30 -13.95 -7.51 6.51
C ILE A 30 -15.23 -7.73 7.30
N THR A 31 -15.77 -6.67 7.88
CA THR A 31 -16.95 -6.76 8.74
C THR A 31 -18.26 -6.46 8.03
N LYS A 32 -18.18 -5.78 6.88
CA LYS A 32 -19.37 -5.37 6.13
C LYS A 32 -19.03 -5.21 4.65
N GLY A 33 -19.93 -5.61 3.79
CA GLY A 33 -19.79 -5.42 2.35
C GLY A 33 -18.95 -6.49 1.69
N ALA A 34 -18.85 -6.40 0.37
CA ALA A 34 -18.09 -7.32 -0.46
C ALA A 34 -17.22 -6.51 -1.44
N PRO A 35 -15.96 -6.28 -1.11
CA PRO A 35 -15.06 -5.61 -2.02
C PRO A 35 -14.79 -6.47 -3.26
N ARG A 36 -14.46 -5.83 -4.36
CA ARG A 36 -13.95 -6.53 -5.53
C ARG A 36 -12.44 -6.57 -5.48
N TYR A 37 -11.86 -7.49 -6.23
CA TYR A 37 -10.41 -7.74 -6.21
C TYR A 37 -9.87 -7.82 -7.62
N TYR A 38 -8.61 -7.44 -7.75
CA TYR A 38 -7.80 -7.82 -8.88
C TYR A 38 -6.41 -8.19 -8.37
N SER A 39 -5.73 -9.06 -9.11
CA SER A 39 -4.40 -9.51 -8.72
C SER A 39 -3.38 -9.01 -9.73
N THR A 40 -2.25 -8.56 -9.21
CA THR A 40 -1.11 -8.16 -10.02
C THR A 40 0.08 -9.02 -9.66
N SER A 41 0.94 -9.28 -10.65
CA SER A 41 2.27 -9.82 -10.42
C SER A 41 3.21 -8.65 -10.25
N SER A 42 3.85 -8.55 -9.10
CA SER A 42 4.90 -7.55 -8.92
C SER A 42 6.17 -8.25 -8.47
N GLY A 43 7.31 -7.70 -8.88
CA GLY A 43 8.59 -8.20 -8.41
C GLY A 43 8.76 -8.14 -6.91
N ALA A 44 7.95 -7.29 -6.27
CA ALA A 44 8.00 -7.07 -4.84
C ALA A 44 7.44 -8.24 -4.04
N VAL A 45 6.24 -8.73 -4.40
CA VAL A 45 5.51 -9.72 -3.59
C VAL A 45 5.07 -10.94 -4.38
N GLY A 46 5.46 -11.05 -5.65
CA GLY A 46 5.00 -12.12 -6.53
C GLY A 46 3.55 -11.92 -6.96
N HIS A 47 2.62 -12.06 -6.05
CA HIS A 47 1.20 -11.76 -6.28
C HIS A 47 0.69 -10.78 -5.23
N ASN A 48 0.03 -9.73 -5.70
CA ASN A 48 -0.61 -8.75 -4.84
C ASN A 48 -2.09 -8.72 -5.17
N LYS A 49 -2.92 -9.12 -4.22
CA LYS A 49 -4.37 -9.10 -4.35
C LYS A 49 -4.89 -7.80 -3.77
N ARG A 50 -5.43 -6.94 -4.63
CA ARG A 50 -5.88 -5.61 -4.25
C ARG A 50 -7.40 -5.55 -4.16
N GLY A 51 -7.89 -5.10 -3.01
CA GLY A 51 -9.32 -4.91 -2.78
C GLY A 51 -9.73 -3.46 -3.04
N PHE A 52 -10.88 -3.29 -3.66
CA PHE A 52 -11.43 -1.96 -3.95
C PHE A 52 -12.94 -1.96 -3.81
N CYS A 53 -13.51 -0.78 -3.63
CA CYS A 53 -14.95 -0.63 -3.50
C CYS A 53 -15.63 -0.89 -4.85
N ALA A 54 -16.62 -1.79 -4.87
CA ALA A 54 -17.35 -2.12 -6.09
C ALA A 54 -18.18 -0.96 -6.62
N ASP A 55 -18.59 -0.04 -5.74
CA ASP A 55 -19.48 1.07 -6.10
C ASP A 55 -18.73 2.29 -6.63
N CYS A 56 -17.60 2.64 -6.02
CA CYS A 56 -16.88 3.86 -6.39
C CYS A 56 -15.44 3.65 -6.86
N GLY A 57 -14.92 2.41 -6.79
CA GLY A 57 -13.56 2.10 -7.21
C GLY A 57 -12.46 2.52 -6.24
N SER A 58 -12.80 3.04 -5.06
CA SER A 58 -11.80 3.43 -4.08
C SER A 58 -10.91 2.27 -3.68
N ARG A 59 -9.61 2.51 -3.64
CA ARG A 59 -8.65 1.53 -3.18
C ARG A 59 -8.75 1.37 -1.67
N LEU A 60 -8.84 0.12 -1.19
CA LEU A 60 -9.07 -0.16 0.20
C LEU A 60 -7.88 -0.84 0.86
N PHE A 61 -7.42 -1.95 0.30
CA PHE A 61 -6.32 -2.71 0.87
C PHE A 61 -5.67 -3.61 -0.19
N GLY A 62 -4.53 -4.17 0.18
CA GLY A 62 -3.84 -5.13 -0.68
C GLY A 62 -2.77 -5.90 0.08
N GLY A 63 -2.24 -6.92 -0.55
CA GLY A 63 -1.13 -7.69 -0.01
C GLY A 63 -1.23 -9.18 -0.29
N GLY A 64 -0.30 -9.93 0.26
CA GLY A 64 -0.32 -11.38 0.28
C GLY A 64 -1.15 -11.86 1.46
N ALA A 65 -2.16 -12.66 1.18
CA ALA A 65 -3.19 -13.02 2.15
C ALA A 65 -2.66 -13.72 3.41
N ASP A 66 -1.53 -14.38 3.32
CA ASP A 66 -0.94 -15.17 4.41
C ASP A 66 0.02 -14.38 5.30
N LYS A 67 0.56 -13.27 4.81
CA LYS A 67 1.59 -12.50 5.52
C LYS A 67 1.05 -11.27 6.20
N GLY A 68 0.17 -10.54 5.55
CA GLY A 68 -0.40 -9.33 6.08
C GLY A 68 -1.16 -8.55 5.04
N GLN A 69 -1.86 -7.52 5.50
CA GLN A 69 -2.62 -6.64 4.62
C GLN A 69 -2.12 -5.22 4.75
N GLY A 70 -1.94 -4.58 3.62
CA GLY A 70 -1.66 -3.16 3.56
C GLY A 70 -2.97 -2.40 3.36
N ILE A 71 -3.37 -1.64 4.36
CA ILE A 71 -4.57 -0.82 4.28
C ILE A 71 -4.19 0.53 3.67
N ASN A 72 -4.92 0.96 2.65
CA ASN A 72 -4.69 2.27 2.06
C ASN A 72 -5.07 3.35 3.07
N ALA A 73 -4.14 4.21 3.41
CA ALA A 73 -4.32 5.17 4.50
C ALA A 73 -5.50 6.09 4.30
N ALA A 74 -5.79 6.48 3.05
CA ALA A 74 -6.93 7.36 2.76
C ALA A 74 -8.29 6.71 3.02
N SER A 75 -8.34 5.36 3.17
CA SER A 75 -9.57 4.65 3.50
C SER A 75 -9.86 4.57 5.00
N LEU A 76 -8.93 5.02 5.85
CA LEU A 76 -9.16 5.08 7.29
C LEU A 76 -10.31 6.04 7.60
N ASP A 77 -11.08 5.74 8.65
CA ASP A 77 -12.13 6.65 9.12
C ASP A 77 -11.54 8.01 9.50
N ASP A 78 -10.38 8.00 10.12
CA ASP A 78 -9.59 9.20 10.38
C ASP A 78 -8.22 9.08 9.69
N PRO A 79 -8.09 9.57 8.45
CA PRO A 79 -6.82 9.45 7.73
C PRO A 79 -5.67 10.24 8.35
N THR A 80 -5.96 11.18 9.25
CA THR A 80 -4.90 11.95 9.94
C THR A 80 -4.07 11.09 10.88
N LEU A 81 -4.52 9.89 11.21
CA LEU A 81 -3.76 8.93 12.00
C LEU A 81 -2.55 8.37 11.25
N PHE A 82 -2.55 8.46 9.94
CA PHE A 82 -1.43 7.98 9.14
C PHE A 82 -0.23 8.91 9.29
N LYS A 83 0.87 8.32 9.73
CA LYS A 83 2.17 9.01 9.83
C LYS A 83 3.23 8.09 9.27
N PRO A 84 3.67 8.34 8.03
CA PRO A 84 4.64 7.45 7.41
C PRO A 84 5.95 7.45 8.19
N GLN A 85 6.50 6.27 8.38
CA GLN A 85 7.74 6.06 9.12
C GLN A 85 8.92 5.85 8.18
N MET A 86 8.65 5.53 6.92
CA MET A 86 9.68 5.22 5.92
C MET A 86 9.12 5.24 4.51
N HIS A 87 10.02 5.30 3.55
CA HIS A 87 9.73 5.07 2.13
C HIS A 87 10.35 3.73 1.72
N ILE A 88 9.57 2.88 1.06
CA ILE A 88 10.06 1.60 0.54
C ILE A 88 9.92 1.55 -0.99
N TRP A 89 10.69 0.66 -1.61
CA TRP A 89 10.73 0.52 -3.07
C TRP A 89 11.12 1.81 -3.79
N THR A 90 12.05 2.55 -3.19
CA THR A 90 12.50 3.82 -3.75
C THR A 90 13.31 3.64 -5.04
N SER A 91 13.78 2.41 -5.32
CA SER A 91 14.40 2.09 -6.62
C SER A 91 13.46 2.36 -7.80
N ASP A 92 12.14 2.29 -7.58
CA ASP A 92 11.14 2.53 -8.62
C ASP A 92 10.61 3.97 -8.62
N ALA A 93 11.04 4.80 -7.68
CA ALA A 93 10.51 6.16 -7.51
C ALA A 93 10.72 7.01 -8.77
N GLN A 94 9.75 7.83 -9.06
CA GLN A 94 9.78 8.72 -10.21
C GLN A 94 10.58 10.00 -9.88
N PRO A 95 11.21 10.63 -10.87
CA PRO A 95 11.97 11.86 -10.63
C PRO A 95 11.11 13.04 -10.18
N TRP A 96 9.80 13.01 -10.44
CA TRP A 96 8.89 14.06 -10.00
C TRP A 96 8.30 13.80 -8.61
N ASP A 97 8.65 12.69 -7.97
CA ASP A 97 8.22 12.34 -6.61
C ASP A 97 9.02 13.16 -5.61
N GLN A 98 8.32 13.68 -4.61
CA GLN A 98 8.95 14.45 -3.53
C GLN A 98 8.80 13.67 -2.23
N MET A 99 9.91 13.07 -1.78
CA MET A 99 9.94 12.33 -0.54
C MET A 99 10.46 13.21 0.60
N ASP A 100 9.94 12.99 1.81
CA ASP A 100 10.44 13.67 3.00
C ASP A 100 11.89 13.25 3.23
N PRO A 101 12.84 14.21 3.23
CA PRO A 101 14.25 13.88 3.42
C PRO A 101 14.58 13.34 4.82
N LYS A 102 13.68 13.54 5.79
CA LYS A 102 13.87 13.08 7.17
C LYS A 102 13.54 11.61 7.37
N LEU A 103 12.79 10.99 6.45
CA LEU A 103 12.38 9.61 6.60
C LEU A 103 13.42 8.65 6.00
N PRO A 104 13.64 7.48 6.64
CA PRO A 104 14.45 6.43 6.04
C PRO A 104 13.92 6.01 4.67
N LYS A 105 14.84 5.68 3.77
CA LYS A 105 14.52 5.26 2.40
C LYS A 105 15.18 3.92 2.15
N PHE A 106 14.40 2.98 1.64
CA PHE A 106 14.88 1.64 1.31
C PHE A 106 14.61 1.36 -0.15
N GLU A 107 15.61 0.84 -0.86
CA GLU A 107 15.49 0.57 -2.29
C GLU A 107 14.43 -0.49 -2.59
N THR A 108 14.26 -1.44 -1.70
CA THR A 108 13.18 -2.45 -1.74
C THR A 108 12.44 -2.45 -0.42
N TYR A 109 12.40 -3.57 0.29
CA TYR A 109 11.76 -3.64 1.60
C TYR A 109 12.67 -3.12 2.70
N ALA A 110 12.06 -2.67 3.79
CA ALA A 110 12.82 -2.37 5.00
C ALA A 110 13.38 -3.68 5.58
N PRO A 111 14.55 -3.64 6.24
CA PRO A 111 15.06 -4.78 6.99
C PRO A 111 14.06 -5.19 8.08
N SER A 112 13.88 -6.50 8.25
CA SER A 112 13.00 -7.03 9.30
C SER A 112 13.70 -7.07 10.65
#